data_29a78771be0205be272065b4323fe64d
#
_entry.id   29a78771be0205be272065b4323fe64d
#
_cell.length_a   1.000
_cell.length_b   1.000
_cell.length_c   1.000
_cell.angle_alpha   90.00
_cell.angle_beta   90.00
_cell.angle_gamma   90.00
#
_symmetry.space_group_name_H-M   'P 1'
#
loop_
_entity.id
_entity.type
_entity.pdbx_description
1 polymer ?
#
loop_
_entity_poly.entity_id
_entity_poly.type
_entity_poly.pdbx_seq_one_letter_code
_entity_poly.pdbx_strand_id
1 'polypeptide(L)'
;MLDLKQLTTDVCRIATEVGCFLKEERKNFRRERVVEKHAHDYVSYVDKESEVRVVKALTALLPEAGFITEEGSATYQDEPYCWVIDPLDGTTNYIHDEAPYCVSIALRSRTELLLGVVYEVCRDECFYAWKGGKAFMNGEEIHVSNVENIKDAFVITELPYNHLQYKQTALHLIDQLYGVVGGIRMNGSAAA
;
A
#
# COMPACT_ATOMS: atom_id res chain seq x y z
N MET A 1 26.62 6.27 3.95
CA MET A 1 25.61 6.30 2.86
C MET A 1 24.80 5.02 3.00
N LEU A 2 23.46 5.08 2.96
CA LEU A 2 22.61 3.90 3.07
C LEU A 2 22.82 2.97 1.86
N ASP A 3 22.97 1.68 2.11
CA ASP A 3 22.85 0.66 1.06
C ASP A 3 21.36 0.43 0.78
N LEU A 4 20.83 1.19 -0.18
CA LEU A 4 19.39 1.15 -0.51
C LEU A 4 18.94 -0.20 -1.04
N LYS A 5 19.82 -0.93 -1.76
CA LYS A 5 19.49 -2.26 -2.27
C LYS A 5 19.28 -3.26 -1.12
N GLN A 6 20.24 -3.32 -0.18
CA GLN A 6 20.14 -4.19 0.98
C GLN A 6 18.96 -3.77 1.86
N LEU A 7 18.79 -2.47 2.11
CA LEU A 7 17.69 -1.94 2.91
C LEU A 7 16.33 -2.31 2.30
N THR A 8 16.19 -2.19 0.96
CA THR A 8 14.95 -2.60 0.26
C THR A 8 14.67 -4.10 0.44
N THR A 9 15.70 -4.94 0.35
CA THR A 9 15.56 -6.39 0.58
C THR A 9 15.04 -6.70 1.99
N ASP A 10 15.58 -6.00 3.00
CA ASP A 10 15.13 -6.15 4.38
C ASP A 10 13.68 -5.67 4.57
N VAL A 11 13.28 -4.58 3.91
CA VAL A 11 11.90 -4.08 3.93
C VAL A 11 10.94 -5.05 3.23
N CYS A 12 11.33 -5.66 2.11
CA CYS A 12 10.53 -6.71 1.46
C CYS A 12 10.23 -7.87 2.43
N ARG A 13 11.25 -8.32 3.19
CA ARG A 13 11.06 -9.37 4.21
C ARG A 13 10.09 -8.93 5.30
N ILE A 14 10.20 -7.69 5.80
CA ILE A 14 9.28 -7.14 6.81
C ILE A 14 7.85 -7.09 6.27
N ALA A 15 7.64 -6.58 5.05
CA ALA A 15 6.32 -6.51 4.43
C ALA A 15 5.70 -7.90 4.25
N THR A 16 6.49 -8.88 3.83
CA THR A 16 6.05 -10.29 3.71
C THR A 16 5.69 -10.90 5.07
N GLU A 17 6.49 -10.67 6.12
CA GLU A 17 6.20 -11.15 7.48
C GLU A 17 4.89 -10.58 8.01
N VAL A 18 4.62 -9.28 7.77
CA VAL A 18 3.36 -8.65 8.14
C VAL A 18 2.19 -9.18 7.30
N GLY A 19 2.39 -9.38 6.00
CA GLY A 19 1.38 -10.01 5.15
C GLY A 19 1.03 -11.44 5.56
N CYS A 20 2.01 -12.23 6.02
CA CYS A 20 1.75 -13.54 6.62
C CYS A 20 0.90 -13.42 7.90
N PHE A 21 1.16 -12.40 8.73
CA PHE A 21 0.31 -12.11 9.89
C PHE A 21 -1.11 -11.77 9.46
N LEU A 22 -1.30 -10.91 8.45
CA LEU A 22 -2.61 -10.55 7.90
C LEU A 22 -3.38 -11.80 7.42
N LYS A 23 -2.73 -12.70 6.67
CA LYS A 23 -3.32 -13.97 6.22
C LYS A 23 -3.75 -14.87 7.39
N GLU A 24 -2.95 -14.95 8.44
CA GLU A 24 -3.28 -15.78 9.60
C GLU A 24 -4.43 -15.21 10.41
N GLU A 25 -4.41 -13.89 10.68
CA GLU A 25 -5.50 -13.21 11.38
C GLU A 25 -6.82 -13.28 10.59
N ARG A 26 -6.76 -13.26 9.24
CA ARG A 26 -7.94 -13.38 8.40
C ARG A 26 -8.73 -14.66 8.65
N LYS A 27 -8.05 -15.78 8.92
CA LYS A 27 -8.72 -17.07 9.21
C LYS A 27 -9.61 -17.02 10.43
N ASN A 28 -9.28 -16.16 11.41
CA ASN A 28 -9.99 -16.03 12.68
C ASN A 28 -10.61 -14.63 12.86
N PHE A 29 -10.70 -13.88 11.78
CA PHE A 29 -11.15 -12.49 11.81
C PHE A 29 -12.59 -12.38 12.33
N ARG A 30 -12.82 -11.46 13.27
CA ARG A 30 -14.13 -11.18 13.86
C ARG A 30 -14.58 -9.78 13.48
N ARG A 31 -15.61 -9.71 12.65
CA ARG A 31 -16.17 -8.45 12.15
C ARG A 31 -16.68 -7.53 13.27
N GLU A 32 -17.06 -8.08 14.42
CA GLU A 32 -17.49 -7.32 15.59
C GLU A 32 -16.39 -6.45 16.20
N ARG A 33 -15.13 -6.65 15.82
CA ARG A 33 -13.96 -5.87 16.24
C ARG A 33 -13.58 -4.76 15.26
N VAL A 34 -14.37 -4.55 14.22
CA VAL A 34 -14.19 -3.45 13.26
C VAL A 34 -14.76 -2.17 13.85
N VAL A 35 -14.02 -1.07 13.74
CA VAL A 35 -14.47 0.26 14.16
C VAL A 35 -14.50 1.15 12.93
N GLU A 36 -15.61 1.88 12.75
CA GLU A 36 -15.72 2.92 11.74
C GLU A 36 -15.07 4.21 12.28
N LYS A 37 -13.98 4.68 11.66
CA LYS A 37 -13.30 5.93 12.02
C LYS A 37 -14.11 7.13 11.53
N HIS A 38 -14.54 7.06 10.26
CA HIS A 38 -15.39 8.03 9.58
C HIS A 38 -16.34 7.28 8.65
N ALA A 39 -17.34 7.96 8.07
CA ALA A 39 -18.27 7.33 7.14
C ALA A 39 -17.52 6.59 6.02
N HIS A 40 -17.69 5.26 5.95
CA HIS A 40 -17.00 4.35 5.02
C HIS A 40 -15.48 4.25 5.18
N ASP A 41 -14.96 4.61 6.34
CA ASP A 41 -13.55 4.48 6.70
C ASP A 41 -13.44 3.59 7.93
N TYR A 42 -12.87 2.40 7.75
CA TYR A 42 -12.86 1.35 8.75
C TYR A 42 -11.45 1.07 9.24
N VAL A 43 -11.35 0.69 10.51
CA VAL A 43 -10.14 0.16 11.12
C VAL A 43 -10.49 -1.07 11.92
N SER A 44 -9.63 -2.03 11.90
CA SER A 44 -9.70 -3.19 12.77
C SER A 44 -8.51 -3.23 13.73
N TYR A 45 -8.55 -4.15 14.68
CA TYR A 45 -7.39 -4.42 15.53
C TYR A 45 -6.20 -4.92 14.70
N VAL A 46 -6.46 -5.49 13.52
CA VAL A 46 -5.42 -6.05 12.65
C VAL A 46 -4.58 -4.94 12.03
N ASP A 47 -5.19 -3.82 11.62
CA ASP A 47 -4.48 -2.65 11.09
C ASP A 47 -3.50 -2.12 12.15
N LYS A 48 -3.97 -1.90 13.38
CA LYS A 48 -3.15 -1.38 14.48
C LYS A 48 -2.01 -2.32 14.88
N GLU A 49 -2.29 -3.61 14.98
CA GLU A 49 -1.28 -4.61 15.31
C GLU A 49 -0.24 -4.74 14.20
N SER A 50 -0.67 -4.67 12.92
CA SER A 50 0.22 -4.67 11.77
C SER A 50 1.14 -3.46 11.78
N GLU A 51 0.61 -2.25 12.05
CA GLU A 51 1.40 -1.02 12.15
C GLU A 51 2.47 -1.13 13.24
N VAL A 52 2.10 -1.59 14.43
CA VAL A 52 3.05 -1.80 15.55
C VAL A 52 4.18 -2.75 15.15
N ARG A 53 3.89 -3.82 14.43
CA ARG A 53 4.88 -4.79 13.94
C ARG A 53 5.83 -4.15 12.93
N VAL A 54 5.29 -3.43 11.93
CA VAL A 54 6.09 -2.72 10.93
C VAL A 54 6.99 -1.68 11.60
N VAL A 55 6.42 -0.80 12.43
CA VAL A 55 7.17 0.26 13.13
C VAL A 55 8.30 -0.31 13.97
N LYS A 56 8.04 -1.37 14.74
CA LYS A 56 9.06 -2.03 15.55
C LYS A 56 10.22 -2.58 14.70
N ALA A 57 9.92 -3.24 13.59
CA ALA A 57 10.93 -3.82 12.70
C ALA A 57 11.76 -2.73 12.00
N LEU A 58 11.09 -1.69 11.49
CA LEU A 58 11.76 -0.58 10.80
C LEU A 58 12.59 0.30 11.75
N THR A 59 12.14 0.49 13.00
CA THR A 59 12.95 1.17 14.02
C THR A 59 14.26 0.43 14.30
N ALA A 60 14.22 -0.90 14.35
CA ALA A 60 15.44 -1.70 14.51
C ALA A 60 16.35 -1.64 13.28
N LEU A 61 15.77 -1.48 12.09
CA LEU A 61 16.51 -1.43 10.82
C LEU A 61 17.17 -0.07 10.56
N LEU A 62 16.47 1.05 10.89
CA LEU A 62 16.96 2.42 10.69
C LEU A 62 16.52 3.31 11.87
N PRO A 63 17.23 3.28 13.01
CA PRO A 63 16.82 3.98 14.24
C PRO A 63 16.72 5.51 14.13
N GLU A 64 17.42 6.14 13.16
CA GLU A 64 17.41 7.57 12.91
C GLU A 64 16.23 8.05 12.05
N ALA A 65 15.33 7.17 11.64
CA ALA A 65 14.16 7.54 10.85
C ALA A 65 12.92 7.77 11.72
N GLY A 66 12.16 8.83 11.39
CA GLY A 66 10.81 9.04 11.91
C GLY A 66 9.76 8.31 11.07
N PHE A 67 8.48 8.50 11.41
CA PHE A 67 7.38 7.74 10.82
C PHE A 67 6.18 8.64 10.48
N ILE A 68 5.59 8.37 9.32
CA ILE A 68 4.22 8.78 8.96
C ILE A 68 3.44 7.48 8.81
N THR A 69 2.48 7.27 9.69
CA THR A 69 1.70 6.03 9.78
C THR A 69 0.21 6.35 9.71
N GLU A 70 -0.58 5.42 9.19
CA GLU A 70 -2.03 5.61 9.03
C GLU A 70 -2.76 5.59 10.37
N GLU A 71 -2.38 4.67 11.27
CA GLU A 71 -3.03 4.48 12.57
C GLU A 71 -2.44 5.34 13.68
N GLY A 72 -1.35 6.08 13.40
CA GLY A 72 -0.75 7.04 14.30
C GLY A 72 0.06 6.44 15.45
N SER A 73 0.58 5.21 15.32
CA SER A 73 1.38 4.56 16.35
C SER A 73 2.78 5.17 16.53
N ALA A 74 3.24 5.97 15.56
CA ALA A 74 4.54 6.64 15.60
C ALA A 74 4.45 7.99 14.88
N THR A 75 5.47 8.86 15.06
CA THR A 75 5.46 10.23 14.55
C THR A 75 6.75 10.59 13.84
N TYR A 76 6.69 11.62 13.00
CA TYR A 76 7.80 12.26 12.34
C TYR A 76 8.05 13.64 12.94
N GLN A 77 9.29 13.92 13.39
CA GLN A 77 9.71 15.17 14.01
C GLN A 77 10.90 15.80 13.27
N ASP A 78 10.85 15.78 11.94
CA ASP A 78 11.90 16.30 11.05
C ASP A 78 13.24 15.52 11.07
N GLU A 79 13.18 14.23 11.34
CA GLU A 79 14.31 13.34 11.20
C GLU A 79 14.87 13.34 9.76
N PRO A 80 16.16 12.96 9.55
CA PRO A 80 16.79 12.96 8.21
C PRO A 80 16.11 11.99 7.23
N TYR A 81 15.48 10.96 7.77
CA TYR A 81 14.70 9.97 7.02
C TYR A 81 13.31 9.82 7.63
N CYS A 82 12.35 9.42 6.80
CA CYS A 82 10.99 9.19 7.22
C CYS A 82 10.42 7.95 6.52
N TRP A 83 9.99 6.98 7.31
CA TRP A 83 9.16 5.88 6.83
C TRP A 83 7.73 6.36 6.64
N VAL A 84 7.12 6.00 5.51
CA VAL A 84 5.69 6.20 5.22
C VAL A 84 5.07 4.83 5.11
N ILE A 85 4.07 4.54 5.94
CA ILE A 85 3.54 3.19 6.13
C ILE A 85 2.03 3.22 6.05
N ASP A 86 1.49 2.33 5.22
CA ASP A 86 0.12 1.84 5.29
C ASP A 86 0.21 0.31 5.52
N PRO A 87 -0.12 -0.16 6.72
CA PRO A 87 0.07 -1.56 7.08
C PRO A 87 -0.98 -2.50 6.49
N LEU A 88 -2.13 -1.96 6.05
CA LEU A 88 -3.23 -2.69 5.44
C LEU A 88 -4.04 -1.80 4.49
N ASP A 89 -3.45 -1.43 3.35
CA ASP A 89 -4.19 -0.78 2.27
C ASP A 89 -5.24 -1.74 1.69
N GLY A 90 -6.48 -1.28 1.65
CA GLY A 90 -7.62 -2.12 1.30
C GLY A 90 -8.31 -2.75 2.52
N THR A 91 -8.38 -2.05 3.66
CA THR A 91 -9.04 -2.51 4.90
C THR A 91 -10.48 -2.99 4.64
N THR A 92 -11.23 -2.28 3.79
CA THR A 92 -12.60 -2.69 3.42
C THR A 92 -12.60 -4.06 2.74
N ASN A 93 -11.69 -4.27 1.79
CA ASN A 93 -11.53 -5.57 1.12
C ASN A 93 -11.19 -6.66 2.15
N TYR A 94 -10.21 -6.40 3.01
CA TYR A 94 -9.83 -7.33 4.08
C TYR A 94 -11.01 -7.72 4.98
N ILE A 95 -11.83 -6.74 5.42
CA ILE A 95 -13.01 -6.98 6.26
C ILE A 95 -14.03 -7.87 5.55
N HIS A 96 -14.17 -7.74 4.24
CA HIS A 96 -15.13 -8.48 3.41
C HIS A 96 -14.59 -9.77 2.80
N ASP A 97 -13.32 -10.14 3.07
CA ASP A 97 -12.64 -11.31 2.51
C ASP A 97 -12.46 -11.24 0.99
N GLU A 98 -12.25 -10.02 0.50
CA GLU A 98 -12.04 -9.73 -0.91
C GLU A 98 -10.58 -9.34 -1.17
N ALA A 99 -10.12 -9.60 -2.38
CA ALA A 99 -8.82 -9.16 -2.86
C ALA A 99 -8.98 -7.89 -3.73
N PRO A 100 -7.92 -7.08 -3.88
CA PRO A 100 -6.62 -7.16 -3.22
C PRO A 100 -6.58 -6.39 -1.89
N TYR A 101 -5.55 -6.68 -1.07
CA TYR A 101 -5.10 -5.83 0.02
C TYR A 101 -3.58 -5.95 0.19
N CYS A 102 -2.93 -4.86 0.58
CA CYS A 102 -1.49 -4.70 0.51
C CYS A 102 -0.88 -4.21 1.82
N VAL A 103 0.42 -4.49 2.00
CA VAL A 103 1.30 -3.78 2.94
C VAL A 103 2.14 -2.81 2.11
N SER A 104 2.05 -1.51 2.38
CA SER A 104 2.79 -0.47 1.68
C SER A 104 3.79 0.20 2.60
N ILE A 105 5.07 0.21 2.21
CA ILE A 105 6.17 0.79 2.99
C ILE A 105 7.06 1.59 2.05
N ALA A 106 7.30 2.86 2.39
CA ALA A 106 8.25 3.69 1.66
C ALA A 106 9.23 4.38 2.62
N LEU A 107 10.45 4.62 2.17
CA LEU A 107 11.43 5.47 2.83
C LEU A 107 11.70 6.70 2.00
N ARG A 108 11.62 7.86 2.62
CA ARG A 108 12.06 9.11 2.01
C ARG A 108 13.10 9.82 2.86
N SER A 109 13.95 10.63 2.22
CA SER A 109 14.66 11.72 2.85
C SER A 109 13.75 12.95 2.90
N ARG A 110 14.27 14.10 3.32
CA ARG A 110 13.50 15.36 3.29
C ARG A 110 13.05 15.77 1.88
N THR A 111 13.79 15.38 0.85
CA THR A 111 13.60 15.87 -0.53
C THR A 111 13.28 14.81 -1.54
N GLU A 112 13.53 13.53 -1.24
CA GLU A 112 13.50 12.46 -2.23
C GLU A 112 12.94 11.17 -1.66
N LEU A 113 12.21 10.42 -2.51
CA LEU A 113 11.86 9.04 -2.27
C LEU A 113 13.10 8.16 -2.49
N LEU A 114 13.43 7.32 -1.52
CA LEU A 114 14.62 6.47 -1.53
C LEU A 114 14.32 5.03 -1.91
N LEU A 115 13.24 4.47 -1.38
CA LEU A 115 12.74 3.13 -1.74
C LEU A 115 11.24 3.05 -1.51
N GLY A 116 10.61 2.09 -2.16
CA GLY A 116 9.23 1.71 -1.95
C GLY A 116 9.05 0.21 -2.09
N VAL A 117 8.21 -0.36 -1.25
CA VAL A 117 7.81 -1.77 -1.25
C VAL A 117 6.30 -1.84 -1.09
N VAL A 118 5.66 -2.59 -1.97
CA VAL A 118 4.24 -2.95 -1.87
C VAL A 118 4.15 -4.48 -1.92
N TYR A 119 3.60 -5.07 -0.88
CA TYR A 119 3.35 -6.50 -0.86
C TYR A 119 1.85 -6.77 -0.97
N GLU A 120 1.42 -7.25 -2.14
CA GLU A 120 0.06 -7.73 -2.36
C GLU A 120 -0.11 -9.10 -1.69
N VAL A 121 -0.94 -9.13 -0.66
CA VAL A 121 -0.99 -10.25 0.28
C VAL A 121 -1.69 -11.47 -0.31
N CYS A 122 -2.74 -11.27 -1.13
CA CYS A 122 -3.57 -12.36 -1.64
C CYS A 122 -2.85 -13.20 -2.70
N ARG A 123 -2.03 -12.55 -3.56
CA ARG A 123 -1.29 -13.19 -4.66
C ARG A 123 0.14 -13.54 -4.31
N ASP A 124 0.64 -13.10 -3.14
CA ASP A 124 2.03 -13.28 -2.74
C ASP A 124 3.01 -12.57 -3.70
N GLU A 125 2.66 -11.33 -4.08
CA GLU A 125 3.43 -10.51 -5.01
C GLU A 125 4.08 -9.35 -4.26
N CYS A 126 5.43 -9.32 -4.24
CA CYS A 126 6.22 -8.25 -3.63
C CYS A 126 6.80 -7.35 -4.72
N PHE A 127 6.25 -6.15 -4.85
CA PHE A 127 6.74 -5.11 -5.76
C PHE A 127 7.68 -4.17 -5.00
N TYR A 128 8.83 -3.85 -5.59
CA TYR A 128 9.77 -2.96 -4.95
C TYR A 128 10.70 -2.26 -5.92
N ALA A 129 11.17 -1.08 -5.50
CA ALA A 129 12.18 -0.31 -6.19
C ALA A 129 12.98 0.54 -5.20
N TRP A 130 14.17 0.97 -5.59
CA TRP A 130 14.97 1.94 -4.85
C TRP A 130 15.59 2.98 -5.77
N LYS A 131 15.95 4.13 -5.24
CA LYS A 131 16.56 5.21 -6.00
C LYS A 131 17.87 4.75 -6.65
N GLY A 132 17.96 4.89 -7.97
CA GLY A 132 19.08 4.44 -8.78
C GLY A 132 19.06 2.94 -9.13
N GLY A 133 18.04 2.21 -8.68
CA GLY A 133 17.76 0.83 -9.08
C GLY A 133 16.69 0.75 -10.16
N LYS A 134 16.22 -0.47 -10.38
CA LYS A 134 15.09 -0.80 -11.25
C LYS A 134 13.88 -1.19 -10.41
N ALA A 135 12.74 -1.48 -11.05
CA ALA A 135 11.56 -2.03 -10.41
C ALA A 135 11.56 -3.56 -10.53
N PHE A 136 11.10 -4.22 -9.48
CA PHE A 136 11.07 -5.67 -9.38
C PHE A 136 9.75 -6.17 -8.83
N MET A 137 9.36 -7.38 -9.22
CA MET A 137 8.31 -8.18 -8.60
C MET A 137 8.88 -9.57 -8.27
N ASN A 138 8.87 -9.95 -7.01
CA ASN A 138 9.37 -11.25 -6.53
C ASN A 138 10.80 -11.58 -7.02
N GLY A 139 11.67 -10.57 -7.15
CA GLY A 139 13.05 -10.72 -7.60
C GLY A 139 13.27 -10.58 -9.11
N GLU A 140 12.21 -10.57 -9.91
CA GLU A 140 12.28 -10.38 -11.35
C GLU A 140 12.08 -8.92 -11.73
N GLU A 141 12.90 -8.41 -12.65
CA GLU A 141 12.78 -7.03 -13.15
C GLU A 141 11.47 -6.87 -13.95
N ILE A 142 10.73 -5.81 -13.63
CA ILE A 142 9.47 -5.46 -14.30
C ILE A 142 9.57 -4.12 -15.01
N HIS A 143 8.74 -3.96 -16.04
CA HIS A 143 8.61 -2.77 -16.85
C HIS A 143 7.15 -2.39 -17.03
N VAL A 144 6.88 -1.13 -17.36
CA VAL A 144 5.56 -0.67 -17.78
C VAL A 144 5.10 -1.42 -19.03
N SER A 145 3.78 -1.51 -19.23
CA SER A 145 3.21 -2.13 -20.42
C SER A 145 3.56 -1.35 -21.69
N ASN A 146 3.57 -2.03 -22.85
CA ASN A 146 3.80 -1.42 -24.16
C ASN A 146 2.49 -0.93 -24.80
N VAL A 147 1.43 -0.68 -24.02
CA VAL A 147 0.15 -0.18 -24.52
C VAL A 147 0.27 1.30 -24.85
N GLU A 148 0.12 1.65 -26.14
CA GLU A 148 0.24 3.03 -26.64
C GLU A 148 -1.13 3.65 -26.97
N ASN A 149 -2.17 2.84 -27.15
CA ASN A 149 -3.50 3.32 -27.52
C ASN A 149 -4.47 3.17 -26.36
N ILE A 150 -5.23 4.20 -26.09
CA ILE A 150 -6.21 4.22 -24.99
C ILE A 150 -7.28 3.11 -25.13
N LYS A 151 -7.65 2.75 -26.34
CA LYS A 151 -8.62 1.66 -26.61
C LYS A 151 -8.15 0.28 -26.14
N ASP A 152 -6.83 0.09 -26.04
CA ASP A 152 -6.19 -1.15 -25.62
C ASP A 152 -5.80 -1.10 -24.13
N ALA A 153 -5.98 0.06 -23.48
CA ALA A 153 -5.64 0.27 -22.09
C ALA A 153 -6.60 -0.46 -21.14
N PHE A 154 -6.05 -1.08 -20.12
CA PHE A 154 -6.77 -1.59 -18.96
C PHE A 154 -6.59 -0.60 -17.82
N VAL A 155 -7.67 0.08 -17.43
CA VAL A 155 -7.63 1.18 -16.46
C VAL A 155 -8.12 0.70 -15.11
N ILE A 156 -7.38 1.01 -14.07
CA ILE A 156 -7.80 0.84 -12.68
C ILE A 156 -8.10 2.23 -12.12
N THR A 157 -9.22 2.39 -11.46
CA THR A 157 -9.62 3.64 -10.80
C THR A 157 -10.28 3.32 -9.46
N GLU A 158 -10.25 4.29 -8.55
CA GLU A 158 -10.91 4.16 -7.26
C GLU A 158 -11.98 5.23 -7.09
N LEU A 159 -13.00 4.94 -6.29
CA LEU A 159 -14.05 5.90 -5.93
C LEU A 159 -13.79 6.42 -4.52
N PRO A 160 -13.54 7.73 -4.35
CA PRO A 160 -13.26 8.32 -3.04
C PRO A 160 -14.57 8.47 -2.22
N TYR A 161 -15.08 7.39 -1.68
CA TYR A 161 -16.37 7.36 -0.95
C TYR A 161 -16.42 8.33 0.23
N ASN A 162 -15.27 8.60 0.86
CA ASN A 162 -15.14 9.50 2.01
C ASN A 162 -15.06 10.98 1.61
N HIS A 163 -14.97 11.28 0.30
CA HIS A 163 -14.76 12.61 -0.24
C HIS A 163 -15.81 12.98 -1.27
N LEU A 164 -17.05 13.21 -0.82
CA LEU A 164 -18.21 13.49 -1.67
C LEU A 164 -18.00 14.65 -2.66
N GLN A 165 -17.11 15.60 -2.35
CA GLN A 165 -16.74 16.70 -3.25
C GLN A 165 -16.13 16.20 -4.58
N TYR A 166 -15.48 15.01 -4.59
CA TYR A 166 -14.88 14.44 -5.82
C TYR A 166 -15.83 13.52 -6.59
N LYS A 167 -17.05 13.26 -6.09
CA LYS A 167 -18.02 12.36 -6.71
C LYS A 167 -18.26 12.66 -8.18
N GLN A 168 -18.54 13.91 -8.52
CA GLN A 168 -18.84 14.28 -9.89
C GLN A 168 -17.63 14.12 -10.81
N THR A 169 -16.43 14.47 -10.33
CA THR A 169 -15.18 14.29 -11.08
C THR A 169 -14.90 12.82 -11.35
N ALA A 170 -15.04 11.95 -10.34
CA ALA A 170 -14.82 10.52 -10.48
C ALA A 170 -15.82 9.88 -11.46
N LEU A 171 -17.11 10.21 -11.33
CA LEU A 171 -18.14 9.69 -12.23
C LEU A 171 -17.95 10.20 -13.66
N HIS A 172 -17.57 11.47 -13.85
CA HIS A 172 -17.29 12.02 -15.18
C HIS A 172 -16.07 11.32 -15.82
N LEU A 173 -15.02 11.03 -15.06
CA LEU A 173 -13.87 10.27 -15.56
C LEU A 173 -14.31 8.88 -16.06
N ILE A 174 -15.12 8.16 -15.29
CA ILE A 174 -15.64 6.85 -15.70
C ILE A 174 -16.50 6.98 -16.96
N ASP A 175 -17.37 7.98 -17.04
CA ASP A 175 -18.21 8.24 -18.20
C ASP A 175 -17.39 8.49 -19.48
N GLN A 176 -16.31 9.28 -19.38
CA GLN A 176 -15.41 9.54 -20.50
C GLN A 176 -14.61 8.31 -20.96
N LEU A 177 -14.31 7.39 -20.06
CA LEU A 177 -13.55 6.16 -20.36
C LEU A 177 -14.46 5.01 -20.81
N TYR A 178 -15.76 5.07 -20.50
CA TYR A 178 -16.72 4.01 -20.82
C TYR A 178 -16.86 3.81 -22.32
N GLY A 179 -16.58 2.60 -22.79
CA GLY A 179 -16.59 2.26 -24.21
C GLY A 179 -15.39 2.77 -25.02
N VAL A 180 -14.43 3.46 -24.38
CA VAL A 180 -13.21 3.99 -25.01
C VAL A 180 -12.01 3.09 -24.71
N VAL A 181 -11.89 2.61 -23.45
CA VAL A 181 -10.78 1.75 -23.01
C VAL A 181 -11.11 0.28 -23.14
N GLY A 182 -10.10 -0.58 -23.13
CA GLY A 182 -10.24 -2.04 -23.18
C GLY A 182 -10.92 -2.64 -21.93
N GLY A 183 -10.86 -1.95 -20.79
CA GLY A 183 -11.56 -2.33 -19.57
C GLY A 183 -11.31 -1.36 -18.43
N ILE A 184 -12.27 -1.29 -17.49
CA ILE A 184 -12.18 -0.50 -16.25
C ILE A 184 -12.38 -1.43 -15.07
N ARG A 185 -11.59 -1.26 -14.02
CA ARG A 185 -11.74 -1.97 -12.72
C ARG A 185 -11.62 -0.99 -11.57
N MET A 186 -12.22 -1.39 -10.44
CA MET A 186 -12.05 -0.76 -9.13
C MET A 186 -11.56 -1.85 -8.19
N ASN A 187 -10.39 -1.68 -7.62
CA ASN A 187 -9.75 -2.71 -6.81
C ASN A 187 -10.00 -2.51 -5.30
N GLY A 188 -10.34 -1.29 -4.86
CA GLY A 188 -10.55 -0.99 -3.44
C GLY A 188 -9.26 -0.95 -2.60
N SER A 189 -8.11 -0.82 -3.25
CA SER A 189 -6.78 -0.69 -2.67
C SER A 189 -5.97 0.24 -3.57
N ALA A 190 -5.41 1.28 -3.00
CA ALA A 190 -4.67 2.30 -3.77
C ALA A 190 -3.26 1.84 -4.15
N ALA A 191 -2.69 0.90 -3.41
CA ALA A 191 -1.35 0.37 -3.63
C ALA A 191 -1.31 -0.86 -4.55
N ALA A 192 -2.46 -1.55 -4.75
CA ALA A 192 -2.54 -2.79 -5.53
C ALA A 192 -2.63 -2.57 -7.04
#